data_59692754d8a1ce0ac749394c65411732
#
_entry.id   59692754d8a1ce0ac749394c65411732
#
_cell.length_a   1.000
_cell.length_b   1.000
_cell.length_c   1.000
_cell.angle_alpha   90.00
_cell.angle_beta   90.00
_cell.angle_gamma   90.00
#
_symmetry.space_group_name_H-M   'P 1'
#
loop_
_entity.id
_entity.type
_entity.pdbx_description
1 polymer ?
#
loop_
_entity_poly.entity_id
_entity_poly.type
_entity_poly.pdbx_seq_one_letter_code
_entity_poly.pdbx_strand_id
1 'polypeptide(L)'
;MKRLWLFLLAIACSSCAKDHEKPLADLSFISVERKADLSLYIIRYESNINLLDLYGRGMGEGIASAQFICALDGDYDFSVEHEIGRSAYGRIQADAAQANQPTSIFFTEAFLSETLDKGQSRRDLSVEELNALLANKKTIPCKALITAYGYKPYYSNSMQLPVADLLREINKPTAP
;
A
#
# COMPACT_ATOMS: atom_id res chain seq x y z
N MET A 1 -37.70 28.47 -19.48
CA MET A 1 -37.87 27.60 -18.30
C MET A 1 -37.20 26.23 -18.45
N LYS A 2 -37.23 25.55 -19.60
CA LYS A 2 -36.58 24.21 -19.77
C LYS A 2 -35.03 24.19 -19.56
N ARG A 3 -34.33 25.28 -19.87
CA ARG A 3 -32.87 25.36 -19.73
C ARG A 3 -32.40 25.54 -18.29
N LEU A 4 -33.21 26.08 -17.40
CA LEU A 4 -32.93 26.27 -15.99
C LEU A 4 -32.92 24.92 -15.21
N TRP A 5 -33.78 23.98 -15.63
CA TRP A 5 -33.84 22.64 -15.04
C TRP A 5 -32.62 21.79 -15.37
N LEU A 6 -32.01 21.97 -16.55
CA LEU A 6 -30.77 21.27 -16.91
C LEU A 6 -29.56 21.72 -16.07
N PHE A 7 -29.50 23.01 -15.70
CA PHE A 7 -28.46 23.52 -14.82
C PHE A 7 -28.61 23.01 -13.37
N LEU A 8 -29.83 22.91 -12.87
CA LEU A 8 -30.09 22.35 -11.53
C LEU A 8 -29.74 20.86 -11.43
N LEU A 9 -29.94 20.07 -12.47
CA LEU A 9 -29.54 18.66 -12.53
C LEU A 9 -28.00 18.49 -12.54
N ALA A 10 -27.28 19.37 -13.20
CA ALA A 10 -25.80 19.30 -13.27
C ALA A 10 -25.12 19.59 -11.92
N ILE A 11 -25.74 20.40 -11.07
CA ILE A 11 -25.20 20.72 -9.72
C ILE A 11 -25.44 19.57 -8.73
N ALA A 12 -26.48 18.77 -8.93
CA ALA A 12 -26.80 17.62 -8.07
C ALA A 12 -25.84 16.42 -8.24
N CYS A 13 -25.01 16.39 -9.30
CA CYS A 13 -24.09 15.28 -9.58
C CYS A 13 -22.68 15.48 -9.02
N SER A 14 -22.37 16.58 -8.32
CA SER A 14 -21.09 16.75 -7.64
C SER A 14 -21.06 15.97 -6.33
N SER A 15 -21.05 14.63 -6.44
CA SER A 15 -20.77 13.76 -5.32
C SER A 15 -19.26 13.87 -4.99
N CYS A 16 -18.88 14.93 -4.27
CA CYS A 16 -17.54 15.00 -3.72
C CYS A 16 -17.36 13.89 -2.67
N ALA A 17 -16.29 13.09 -2.80
CA ALA A 17 -15.91 12.16 -1.76
C ALA A 17 -15.73 12.91 -0.43
N LYS A 18 -16.27 12.37 0.65
CA LYS A 18 -16.18 12.96 2.00
C LYS A 18 -14.76 12.89 2.53
N ASP A 19 -14.34 13.90 3.26
CA ASP A 19 -13.15 13.80 4.07
C ASP A 19 -13.36 12.76 5.19
N HIS A 20 -12.33 11.98 5.46
CA HIS A 20 -12.34 11.07 6.60
C HIS A 20 -11.65 11.76 7.79
N GLU A 21 -12.27 11.80 8.95
CA GLU A 21 -11.66 12.29 10.19
C GLU A 21 -10.93 11.16 10.95
N LYS A 22 -10.25 10.27 10.21
CA LYS A 22 -9.55 9.12 10.81
C LYS A 22 -8.15 9.55 11.26
N PRO A 23 -7.67 9.06 12.42
CA PRO A 23 -6.32 9.34 12.88
C PRO A 23 -5.30 8.76 11.89
N LEU A 24 -4.14 9.41 11.76
CA LEU A 24 -3.06 8.88 10.94
C LEU A 24 -2.44 7.67 11.64
N ALA A 25 -2.27 6.58 10.90
CA ALA A 25 -1.55 5.40 11.36
C ALA A 25 -0.04 5.65 11.34
N ASP A 26 0.62 5.32 12.43
CA ASP A 26 2.06 5.16 12.47
C ASP A 26 2.40 3.69 12.23
N LEU A 27 3.24 3.42 11.25
CA LEU A 27 3.68 2.08 10.89
C LEU A 27 5.13 1.87 11.32
N SER A 28 5.42 0.72 11.94
CA SER A 28 6.77 0.32 12.34
C SER A 28 7.13 -1.02 11.67
N PHE A 29 8.28 -1.05 11.00
CA PHE A 29 8.79 -2.26 10.35
C PHE A 29 9.16 -3.32 11.38
N ILE A 30 8.81 -4.59 11.10
CA ILE A 30 9.16 -5.75 11.92
C ILE A 30 10.15 -6.65 11.16
N SER A 31 9.75 -7.16 10.00
CA SER A 31 10.59 -8.08 9.23
C SER A 31 10.20 -8.10 7.75
N VAL A 32 11.11 -8.57 6.92
CA VAL A 32 10.86 -8.98 5.56
C VAL A 32 11.42 -10.39 5.35
N GLU A 33 10.67 -11.24 4.65
CA GLU A 33 11.04 -12.63 4.35
C GLU A 33 10.66 -12.96 2.91
N ARG A 34 11.54 -13.64 2.17
CA ARG A 34 11.20 -14.18 0.86
C ARG A 34 10.34 -15.43 1.04
N LYS A 35 9.19 -15.48 0.38
CA LYS A 35 8.35 -16.69 0.34
C LYS A 35 9.01 -17.71 -0.59
N ALA A 36 9.27 -18.90 -0.08
CA ALA A 36 9.89 -19.97 -0.86
C ALA A 36 9.11 -20.21 -2.17
N ASP A 37 9.85 -20.44 -3.26
CA ASP A 37 9.36 -20.80 -4.59
C ASP A 37 8.53 -19.74 -5.34
N LEU A 38 8.39 -18.53 -4.78
CA LEU A 38 7.64 -17.44 -5.41
C LEU A 38 8.47 -16.15 -5.41
N SER A 39 8.20 -15.27 -6.39
CA SER A 39 8.74 -13.90 -6.43
C SER A 39 7.99 -12.97 -5.46
N LEU A 40 7.66 -13.50 -4.28
CA LEU A 40 6.88 -12.81 -3.25
C LEU A 40 7.70 -12.58 -2.00
N TYR A 41 7.48 -11.44 -1.37
CA TYR A 41 8.12 -11.04 -0.11
C TYR A 41 7.05 -10.74 0.93
N ILE A 42 7.14 -11.39 2.09
CA ILE A 42 6.27 -11.13 3.22
C ILE A 42 6.88 -9.99 4.03
N ILE A 43 6.27 -8.82 3.99
CA ILE A 43 6.66 -7.65 4.79
C ILE A 43 5.73 -7.60 5.99
N ARG A 44 6.28 -7.69 7.23
CA ARG A 44 5.54 -7.55 8.48
C ARG A 44 5.79 -6.19 9.11
N TYR A 45 4.74 -5.60 9.62
CA TYR A 45 4.76 -4.31 10.28
C TYR A 45 3.64 -4.21 11.31
N GLU A 46 3.85 -3.37 12.31
CA GLU A 46 2.82 -3.02 13.28
C GLU A 46 2.21 -1.65 12.96
N SER A 47 1.00 -1.43 13.48
CA SER A 47 0.32 -0.14 13.40
C SER A 47 -0.31 0.18 14.75
N ASN A 48 -0.27 1.47 15.14
CA ASN A 48 -0.92 1.98 16.34
C ASN A 48 -2.46 2.00 16.23
N ILE A 49 -3.02 1.73 15.05
CA ILE A 49 -4.47 1.61 14.83
C ILE A 49 -4.78 0.41 13.94
N ASN A 50 -6.00 -0.11 14.04
CA ASN A 50 -6.43 -1.22 13.19
C ASN A 50 -6.77 -0.72 11.78
N LEU A 51 -5.86 -0.93 10.83
CA LEU A 51 -6.00 -0.50 9.43
C LEU A 51 -7.20 -1.14 8.71
N LEU A 52 -7.59 -2.36 9.08
CA LEU A 52 -8.68 -3.10 8.44
C LEU A 52 -10.05 -2.82 9.07
N ASP A 53 -10.09 -1.99 10.11
CA ASP A 53 -11.35 -1.58 10.77
C ASP A 53 -11.54 -0.05 10.78
N LEU A 54 -10.83 0.68 9.93
CA LEU A 54 -10.89 2.14 9.89
C LEU A 54 -12.30 2.69 9.63
N TYR A 55 -13.08 2.01 8.79
CA TYR A 55 -14.40 2.48 8.37
C TYR A 55 -15.55 1.68 8.97
N GLY A 56 -15.24 0.70 9.82
CA GLY A 56 -16.25 -0.16 10.42
C GLY A 56 -16.94 -1.10 9.41
N ARG A 57 -17.97 -1.81 9.85
CA ARG A 57 -18.81 -2.69 9.01
C ARG A 57 -20.22 -2.12 8.85
N GLY A 58 -20.34 -0.81 8.68
CA GLY A 58 -21.60 -0.14 8.45
C GLY A 58 -22.09 -0.21 7.00
N MET A 59 -23.34 0.17 6.75
CA MET A 59 -23.93 0.20 5.41
C MET A 59 -23.17 1.17 4.50
N GLY A 60 -22.43 0.65 3.52
CA GLY A 60 -21.71 1.42 2.51
C GLY A 60 -20.38 2.05 2.96
N GLU A 61 -19.97 1.86 4.21
CA GLU A 61 -18.72 2.43 4.78
C GLU A 61 -17.57 1.41 4.84
N GLY A 62 -17.73 0.26 4.23
CA GLY A 62 -16.71 -0.79 4.19
C GLY A 62 -15.49 -0.41 3.35
N ILE A 63 -14.35 -1.00 3.69
CA ILE A 63 -13.12 -0.88 2.93
C ILE A 63 -13.30 -1.52 1.54
N ALA A 64 -13.06 -0.74 0.48
CA ALA A 64 -13.06 -1.21 -0.90
C ALA A 64 -11.70 -1.84 -1.26
N SER A 65 -10.60 -1.25 -0.77
CA SER A 65 -9.25 -1.76 -0.95
C SER A 65 -8.35 -1.35 0.22
N ALA A 66 -7.46 -2.24 0.65
CA ALA A 66 -6.40 -1.97 1.60
C ALA A 66 -5.09 -2.49 1.01
N GLN A 67 -4.19 -1.57 0.67
CA GLN A 67 -2.91 -1.86 0.02
C GLN A 67 -1.75 -1.29 0.84
N PHE A 68 -0.64 -2.00 0.82
CA PHE A 68 0.64 -1.53 1.32
C PHE A 68 1.58 -1.36 0.14
N ILE A 69 2.21 -0.19 0.04
CA ILE A 69 3.02 0.19 -1.13
C ILE A 69 4.33 0.80 -0.63
N CYS A 70 5.47 0.32 -1.19
CA CYS A 70 6.78 0.91 -0.98
C CYS A 70 7.34 1.40 -2.31
N ALA A 71 7.85 2.63 -2.37
CA ALA A 71 8.44 3.23 -3.57
C ALA A 71 9.93 2.84 -3.70
N LEU A 72 10.24 1.90 -4.59
CA LEU A 72 11.60 1.37 -4.76
C LEU A 72 12.53 2.34 -5.50
N ASP A 73 12.00 3.20 -6.36
CA ASP A 73 12.76 4.16 -7.18
C ASP A 73 13.01 5.51 -6.48
N GLY A 74 12.35 5.76 -5.34
CA GLY A 74 12.44 7.01 -4.60
C GLY A 74 11.40 8.04 -5.01
N ASP A 75 10.36 7.61 -5.71
CA ASP A 75 9.15 8.38 -5.90
C ASP A 75 8.37 8.43 -4.57
N TYR A 76 7.99 9.62 -4.12
CA TYR A 76 7.31 9.82 -2.84
C TYR A 76 5.85 10.22 -2.99
N ASP A 77 5.34 10.30 -4.21
CA ASP A 77 3.92 10.57 -4.46
C ASP A 77 3.11 9.27 -4.40
N PHE A 78 2.44 9.06 -3.29
CA PHE A 78 1.57 7.90 -3.06
C PHE A 78 0.10 8.19 -3.39
N SER A 79 -0.22 9.32 -4.03
CA SER A 79 -1.60 9.65 -4.40
C SER A 79 -2.18 8.61 -5.36
N VAL A 80 -3.50 8.39 -5.29
CA VAL A 80 -4.16 7.39 -6.15
C VAL A 80 -4.18 7.77 -7.63
N GLU A 81 -3.98 9.05 -7.93
CA GLU A 81 -3.86 9.58 -9.30
C GLU A 81 -2.44 9.42 -9.86
N HIS A 82 -1.46 9.18 -8.99
CA HIS A 82 -0.06 9.01 -9.36
C HIS A 82 0.33 7.53 -9.39
N GLU A 83 1.14 7.18 -10.37
CA GLU A 83 1.60 5.82 -10.57
C GLU A 83 3.09 5.71 -10.20
N ILE A 84 3.37 4.98 -9.14
CA ILE A 84 4.75 4.67 -8.76
C ILE A 84 5.32 3.67 -9.76
N GLY A 85 6.37 4.07 -10.48
CA GLY A 85 6.97 3.29 -11.55
C GLY A 85 7.54 1.95 -11.07
N ARG A 86 8.26 1.93 -9.94
CA ARG A 86 8.83 0.71 -9.34
C ARG A 86 8.45 0.60 -7.89
N SER A 87 7.71 -0.45 -7.53
CA SER A 87 7.14 -0.60 -6.20
C SER A 87 7.22 -2.02 -5.67
N ALA A 88 7.28 -2.14 -4.33
CA ALA A 88 6.83 -3.33 -3.64
C ALA A 88 5.39 -3.08 -3.19
N TYR A 89 4.44 -3.90 -3.62
CA TYR A 89 3.04 -3.67 -3.30
C TYR A 89 2.28 -4.97 -3.07
N GLY A 90 1.25 -4.90 -2.25
CA GLY A 90 0.35 -6.01 -1.98
C GLY A 90 -0.80 -5.61 -1.06
N ARG A 91 -1.70 -6.57 -0.81
CA ARG A 91 -2.83 -6.37 0.12
C ARG A 91 -2.35 -6.39 1.56
N ILE A 92 -2.95 -5.53 2.38
CA ILE A 92 -2.79 -5.57 3.83
C ILE A 92 -3.60 -6.74 4.38
N GLN A 93 -2.96 -7.58 5.19
CA GLN A 93 -3.58 -8.73 5.86
C GLN A 93 -3.28 -8.66 7.36
N ALA A 94 -4.26 -9.00 8.20
CA ALA A 94 -4.05 -9.08 9.64
C ALA A 94 -3.28 -10.36 9.99
N ASP A 95 -2.30 -10.25 10.89
CA ASP A 95 -1.65 -11.42 11.46
C ASP A 95 -2.52 -11.99 12.59
N ALA A 96 -3.29 -13.03 12.24
CA ALA A 96 -4.23 -13.67 13.17
C ALA A 96 -3.57 -14.28 14.42
N ALA A 97 -2.27 -14.58 14.36
CA ALA A 97 -1.53 -15.14 15.49
C ALA A 97 -1.36 -14.16 16.65
N GLN A 98 -1.65 -12.87 16.43
CA GLN A 98 -1.41 -11.80 17.42
C GLN A 98 -2.62 -10.92 17.73
N ALA A 99 -3.83 -11.44 17.52
CA ALA A 99 -5.10 -10.71 17.69
C ALA A 99 -5.36 -10.12 19.10
N ASN A 100 -4.56 -10.48 20.12
CA ASN A 100 -4.73 -10.06 21.50
C ASN A 100 -3.70 -9.01 21.98
N GLN A 101 -2.95 -8.39 21.07
CA GLN A 101 -1.95 -7.37 21.44
C GLN A 101 -2.53 -5.95 21.36
N PRO A 102 -1.96 -4.99 22.12
CA PRO A 102 -2.41 -3.58 22.09
C PRO A 102 -2.11 -2.88 20.76
N THR A 103 -1.20 -3.41 19.96
CA THR A 103 -0.88 -2.96 18.60
C THR A 103 -1.36 -3.99 17.59
N SER A 104 -1.84 -3.52 16.45
CA SER A 104 -2.27 -4.40 15.37
C SER A 104 -1.09 -4.75 14.48
N ILE A 105 -0.78 -6.05 14.36
CA ILE A 105 0.26 -6.54 13.47
C ILE A 105 -0.36 -6.95 12.13
N PHE A 106 0.27 -6.48 11.07
CA PHE A 106 -0.12 -6.74 9.71
C PHE A 106 1.03 -7.36 8.93
N PHE A 107 0.68 -8.04 7.86
CA PHE A 107 1.65 -8.44 6.84
C PHE A 107 1.09 -8.17 5.44
N THR A 108 2.02 -8.09 4.51
CA THR A 108 1.71 -7.93 3.09
C THR A 108 2.57 -8.90 2.29
N GLU A 109 1.94 -9.72 1.48
CA GLU A 109 2.61 -10.47 0.42
C GLU A 109 2.86 -9.50 -0.73
N ALA A 110 4.08 -9.02 -0.83
CA ALA A 110 4.46 -7.96 -1.76
C ALA A 110 5.13 -8.50 -3.02
N PHE A 111 4.69 -8.02 -4.17
CA PHE A 111 5.39 -8.16 -5.45
C PHE A 111 6.35 -6.98 -5.63
N LEU A 112 7.60 -7.25 -6.05
CA LEU A 112 8.56 -6.22 -6.42
C LEU A 112 8.53 -6.06 -7.94
N SER A 113 7.85 -5.02 -8.41
CA SER A 113 7.52 -4.90 -9.82
C SER A 113 7.74 -3.49 -10.37
N GLU A 114 7.88 -3.44 -11.69
CA GLU A 114 7.82 -2.22 -12.48
C GLU A 114 6.45 -2.13 -13.16
N THR A 115 5.85 -0.97 -13.07
CA THR A 115 4.60 -0.64 -13.74
C THR A 115 4.89 -0.15 -15.15
N LEU A 116 4.17 -0.65 -16.12
CA LEU A 116 4.33 -0.37 -17.54
C LEU A 116 3.01 0.16 -18.13
N ASP A 117 3.11 0.77 -19.32
CA ASP A 117 1.95 1.18 -20.11
C ASP A 117 0.93 2.04 -19.34
N LYS A 118 1.42 2.99 -18.52
CA LYS A 118 0.58 3.86 -17.70
C LYS A 118 -0.38 3.06 -16.79
N GLY A 119 0.14 2.07 -16.07
CA GLY A 119 -0.62 1.28 -15.10
C GLY A 119 -1.34 0.05 -15.66
N GLN A 120 -1.28 -0.18 -16.97
CA GLN A 120 -2.05 -1.26 -17.59
C GLN A 120 -1.39 -2.64 -17.42
N SER A 121 -0.08 -2.67 -17.24
CA SER A 121 0.67 -3.92 -17.06
C SER A 121 1.76 -3.78 -16.00
N ARG A 122 2.21 -4.89 -15.46
CA ARG A 122 3.31 -4.97 -14.49
C ARG A 122 4.20 -6.14 -14.83
N ARG A 123 5.50 -5.98 -14.58
CA ARG A 123 6.46 -7.07 -14.63
C ARG A 123 7.25 -7.16 -13.33
N ASP A 124 7.63 -8.35 -12.96
CA ASP A 124 8.53 -8.53 -11.83
C ASP A 124 9.92 -7.99 -12.16
N LEU A 125 10.55 -7.36 -11.18
CA LEU A 125 11.93 -6.92 -11.26
C LEU A 125 12.87 -8.12 -11.01
N SER A 126 13.92 -8.24 -11.81
CA SER A 126 14.94 -9.27 -11.60
C SER A 126 15.81 -8.95 -10.37
N VAL A 127 16.53 -9.96 -9.87
CA VAL A 127 17.47 -9.79 -8.74
C VAL A 127 18.54 -8.75 -9.09
N GLU A 128 19.05 -8.73 -10.31
CA GLU A 128 20.05 -7.79 -10.79
C GLU A 128 19.51 -6.36 -10.81
N GLU A 129 18.29 -6.17 -11.34
CA GLU A 129 17.61 -4.88 -11.37
C GLU A 129 17.36 -4.34 -9.96
N LEU A 130 16.90 -5.20 -9.04
CA LEU A 130 16.67 -4.85 -7.64
C LEU A 130 17.97 -4.45 -6.93
N ASN A 131 19.04 -5.22 -7.11
CA ASN A 131 20.34 -4.88 -6.54
C ASN A 131 20.85 -3.53 -7.04
N ALA A 132 20.75 -3.26 -8.34
CA ALA A 132 21.17 -1.99 -8.93
C ALA A 132 20.31 -0.80 -8.42
N LEU A 133 18.99 -1.00 -8.35
CA LEU A 133 18.02 0.03 -7.91
C LEU A 133 18.22 0.43 -6.45
N LEU A 134 18.59 -0.54 -5.60
CA LEU A 134 18.66 -0.39 -4.14
C LEU A 134 20.08 -0.10 -3.62
N ALA A 135 21.13 -0.24 -4.43
CA ALA A 135 22.53 -0.20 -4.01
C ALA A 135 22.94 1.02 -3.17
N ASN A 136 22.36 2.19 -3.43
CA ASN A 136 22.72 3.45 -2.78
C ASN A 136 21.65 3.94 -1.79
N LYS A 137 20.66 3.11 -1.47
CA LYS A 137 19.57 3.47 -0.56
C LYS A 137 19.78 2.81 0.81
N LYS A 138 19.46 3.54 1.87
CA LYS A 138 19.44 2.99 3.24
C LYS A 138 18.07 2.46 3.60
N THR A 139 17.03 3.17 3.19
CA THR A 139 15.63 2.85 3.46
C THR A 139 14.77 3.14 2.25
N ILE A 140 13.58 2.57 2.23
CA ILE A 140 12.55 2.76 1.22
C ILE A 140 11.28 3.24 1.94
N PRO A 141 10.64 4.34 1.49
CA PRO A 141 9.39 4.80 2.07
C PRO A 141 8.24 3.88 1.67
N CYS A 142 7.42 3.54 2.65
CA CYS A 142 6.23 2.72 2.49
C CYS A 142 5.02 3.38 3.15
N LYS A 143 3.83 3.19 2.58
CA LYS A 143 2.56 3.63 3.15
C LYS A 143 1.48 2.57 3.02
N ALA A 144 0.54 2.60 3.96
CA ALA A 144 -0.76 1.98 3.80
C ALA A 144 -1.67 2.95 3.06
N LEU A 145 -2.31 2.45 2.01
CA LEU A 145 -3.34 3.14 1.22
C LEU A 145 -4.65 2.37 1.36
N ILE A 146 -5.68 3.03 1.90
CA ILE A 146 -6.98 2.41 2.11
C ILE A 146 -8.05 3.26 1.43
N THR A 147 -8.88 2.61 0.64
CA THR A 147 -10.02 3.25 -0.01
C THR A 147 -11.32 2.70 0.52
N ALA A 148 -12.32 3.55 0.67
CA ALA A 148 -13.67 3.20 1.08
C ALA A 148 -14.69 3.97 0.26
N TYR A 149 -15.88 3.40 0.07
CA TYR A 149 -16.92 4.02 -0.72
C TYR A 149 -17.37 5.35 -0.12
N GLY A 150 -17.38 6.40 -0.93
CA GLY A 150 -17.84 7.73 -0.54
C GLY A 150 -16.84 8.56 0.27
N TYR A 151 -15.63 8.05 0.52
CA TYR A 151 -14.56 8.76 1.22
C TYR A 151 -13.35 9.01 0.33
N LYS A 152 -12.60 10.07 0.63
CA LYS A 152 -11.27 10.29 0.07
C LYS A 152 -10.33 9.14 0.50
N PRO A 153 -9.31 8.82 -0.29
CA PRO A 153 -8.32 7.82 0.08
C PRO A 153 -7.64 8.16 1.42
N TYR A 154 -7.46 7.16 2.25
CA TYR A 154 -6.71 7.26 3.50
C TYR A 154 -5.26 6.84 3.26
N TYR A 155 -4.32 7.59 3.82
CA TYR A 155 -2.88 7.29 3.79
C TYR A 155 -2.33 7.26 5.22
N SER A 156 -1.51 6.26 5.55
CA SER A 156 -0.73 6.27 6.78
C SER A 156 0.41 7.28 6.74
N ASN A 157 1.05 7.52 7.89
CA ASN A 157 2.40 8.07 7.91
C ASN A 157 3.37 7.12 7.18
N SER A 158 4.49 7.67 6.70
CA SER A 158 5.47 6.87 5.97
C SER A 158 6.30 6.02 6.91
N MET A 159 6.30 4.70 6.70
CA MET A 159 7.24 3.76 7.30
C MET A 159 8.51 3.68 6.46
N GLN A 160 9.66 3.46 7.10
CA GLN A 160 10.93 3.24 6.42
C GLN A 160 11.29 1.75 6.45
N LEU A 161 11.29 1.09 5.30
CA LEU A 161 11.73 -0.29 5.12
C LEU A 161 13.26 -0.31 4.97
N PRO A 162 14.03 -1.01 5.84
CA PRO A 162 15.48 -1.09 5.71
C PRO A 162 15.89 -1.86 4.44
N VAL A 163 16.68 -1.22 3.57
CA VAL A 163 17.15 -1.83 2.32
C VAL A 163 18.05 -3.04 2.57
N ALA A 164 18.88 -3.01 3.62
CA ALA A 164 19.74 -4.12 3.96
C ALA A 164 18.98 -5.42 4.24
N ASP A 165 17.83 -5.31 4.91
CA ASP A 165 16.98 -6.47 5.20
C ASP A 165 16.33 -7.00 3.91
N LEU A 166 15.83 -6.11 3.06
CA LEU A 166 15.23 -6.50 1.78
C LEU A 166 16.26 -7.15 0.85
N LEU A 167 17.45 -6.56 0.70
CA LEU A 167 18.52 -7.13 -0.14
C LEU A 167 19.00 -8.49 0.36
N ARG A 168 19.05 -8.69 1.67
CA ARG A 168 19.36 -10.01 2.24
C ARG A 168 18.38 -11.07 1.77
N GLU A 169 17.10 -10.76 1.73
CA GLU A 169 16.06 -11.69 1.27
C GLU A 169 16.07 -11.89 -0.25
N ILE A 170 16.32 -10.82 -1.03
CA ILE A 170 16.44 -10.88 -2.49
C ILE A 170 17.58 -11.81 -2.91
N ASN A 171 18.72 -11.75 -2.22
CA ASN A 171 19.94 -12.50 -2.57
C ASN A 171 20.01 -13.88 -1.93
N LYS A 172 19.00 -14.34 -1.20
CA LYS A 172 18.95 -15.73 -0.72
C LYS A 172 18.96 -16.70 -1.90
N PRO A 173 19.76 -17.77 -1.84
CA PRO A 173 19.70 -18.83 -2.85
C PRO A 173 18.28 -19.37 -2.95
N THR A 174 17.79 -19.56 -4.17
CA THR A 174 16.57 -20.34 -4.41
C THR A 174 16.89 -21.78 -4.03
N ALA A 175 16.04 -22.36 -3.18
CA ALA A 175 16.16 -23.80 -2.90
C ALA A 175 16.04 -24.60 -4.20
N PRO A 176 16.88 -25.63 -4.43
CA PRO A 176 16.83 -26.46 -5.63
C PRO A 176 15.53 -27.22 -5.76
#